data_078344ada6091307ecef16c5b96366a4
#
_entry.id   078344ada6091307ecef16c5b96366a4
#
_cell.length_a   1.000
_cell.length_b   1.000
_cell.length_c   1.000
_cell.angle_alpha   90.00
_cell.angle_beta   90.00
_cell.angle_gamma   90.00
#
_symmetry.space_group_name_H-M   'P 1'
#
loop_
_entity.id
_entity.type
_entity.pdbx_description
1 polymer ?
#
loop_
_entity_poly.entity_id
_entity_poly.type
_entity_poly.pdbx_seq_one_letter_code
_entity_poly.pdbx_strand_id
1 'polypeptide(L)'
;MKISIDIFVDGYLNSLKRWYIIDSTPSSLEIFLSLFSCAFEVKVIIIKKMNKLIIDAVKDNIFFMIINDNNTYSVTHENSKNNYEKLIILLINFLKNNNLGISDIGSIYINRGPGSFAGIRNSLSTIKAIHMIKKIDYYCFSFKDFKNEIDIKYENIPRLCSKFNLKKNLIKPYYIS
;
A
#
# COMPACT_ATOMS: atom_id res chain seq x y z
N MET A 1 -11.66 -14.51 -2.20
CA MET A 1 -10.33 -14.05 -1.75
C MET A 1 -9.35 -15.16 -2.06
N LYS A 2 -8.36 -14.94 -2.92
CA LYS A 2 -7.37 -16.00 -3.22
C LYS A 2 -6.26 -15.91 -2.16
N ILE A 3 -6.05 -16.99 -1.43
CA ILE A 3 -5.00 -17.11 -0.42
C ILE A 3 -3.92 -18.03 -1.01
N SER A 4 -2.69 -17.54 -1.13
CA SER A 4 -1.54 -18.38 -1.49
C SER A 4 -0.90 -18.87 -0.20
N ILE A 5 -0.76 -20.16 -0.05
CA ILE A 5 -0.16 -20.80 1.13
C ILE A 5 1.16 -21.42 0.69
N ASP A 6 2.28 -20.94 1.22
CA ASP A 6 3.59 -21.58 1.07
C ASP A 6 3.81 -22.51 2.29
N ILE A 7 3.92 -23.81 2.03
CA ILE A 7 4.19 -24.81 3.07
C ILE A 7 5.69 -25.08 3.09
N PHE A 8 6.37 -24.72 4.16
CA PHE A 8 7.75 -25.07 4.44
C PHE A 8 7.79 -26.31 5.34
N VAL A 9 8.46 -27.35 4.88
CA VAL A 9 8.76 -28.55 5.68
C VAL A 9 10.24 -28.51 6.04
N ASP A 10 10.54 -28.35 7.34
CA ASP A 10 11.92 -28.38 7.82
C ASP A 10 12.46 -29.83 7.78
N GLY A 11 13.52 -30.01 6.99
CA GLY A 11 14.38 -31.18 7.06
C GLY A 11 14.24 -32.15 5.86
N TYR A 12 14.79 -31.82 4.77
CA TYR A 12 15.34 -32.51 3.60
C TYR A 12 15.01 -31.78 2.31
N LEU A 13 16.06 -31.45 1.58
CA LEU A 13 16.00 -30.78 0.28
C LEU A 13 15.18 -31.61 -0.72
N ASN A 14 13.91 -31.25 -0.90
CA ASN A 14 13.21 -31.44 -2.17
C ASN A 14 12.06 -30.43 -2.21
N SER A 15 12.25 -29.39 -3.02
CA SER A 15 11.30 -28.30 -3.22
C SER A 15 10.03 -28.81 -3.92
N LEU A 16 9.07 -29.30 -3.18
CA LEU A 16 7.71 -29.46 -3.65
C LEU A 16 6.95 -28.16 -3.39
N LYS A 17 7.10 -27.18 -4.30
CA LYS A 17 6.18 -26.05 -4.39
C LYS A 17 4.84 -26.57 -4.91
N ARG A 18 3.94 -26.93 -4.02
CA ARG A 18 2.53 -27.17 -4.37
C ARG A 18 1.74 -25.90 -4.07
N TRP A 19 1.29 -25.24 -5.10
CA TRP A 19 0.33 -24.15 -5.01
C TRP A 19 -1.06 -24.75 -4.82
N TYR A 20 -1.68 -24.50 -3.69
CA TYR A 20 -3.10 -24.79 -3.48
C TYR A 20 -3.88 -23.50 -3.54
N ILE A 21 -4.79 -23.39 -4.49
CA ILE A 21 -5.81 -22.34 -4.54
C ILE A 21 -7.00 -22.88 -3.76
N ILE A 22 -7.23 -22.35 -2.57
CA ILE A 22 -8.41 -22.73 -1.76
C ILE A 22 -9.41 -21.58 -1.90
N ASP A 23 -10.58 -21.88 -2.47
CA ASP A 23 -11.72 -20.97 -2.40
C ASP A 23 -12.17 -20.86 -0.93
N SER A 24 -12.11 -19.63 -0.42
CA SER A 24 -12.20 -19.32 1.00
C SER A 24 -13.62 -19.39 1.53
N THR A 25 -14.01 -20.56 2.06
CA THR A 25 -14.96 -20.60 3.18
C THR A 25 -14.16 -20.89 4.47
N PRO A 26 -14.48 -20.25 5.63
CA PRO A 26 -13.73 -20.46 6.87
C PRO A 26 -13.63 -21.93 7.30
N SER A 27 -14.66 -22.74 7.00
CA SER A 27 -14.73 -24.16 7.31
C SER A 27 -13.72 -25.03 6.55
N SER A 28 -13.34 -24.67 5.33
CA SER A 28 -12.38 -25.45 4.54
C SER A 28 -10.93 -25.26 5.03
N LEU A 29 -10.62 -24.11 5.60
CA LEU A 29 -9.30 -23.80 6.16
C LEU A 29 -9.06 -24.55 7.49
N GLU A 30 -10.08 -24.61 8.34
CA GLU A 30 -10.01 -25.33 9.63
C GLU A 30 -9.86 -26.84 9.43
N ILE A 31 -10.58 -27.42 8.47
CA ILE A 31 -10.46 -28.84 8.13
C ILE A 31 -9.08 -29.16 7.56
N PHE A 32 -8.54 -28.29 6.69
CA PHE A 32 -7.20 -28.46 6.14
C PHE A 32 -6.11 -28.41 7.23
N LEU A 33 -6.20 -27.44 8.15
CA LEU A 33 -5.27 -27.30 9.27
C LEU A 33 -5.35 -28.47 10.26
N SER A 34 -6.54 -29.02 10.53
CA SER A 34 -6.72 -30.16 11.43
C SER A 34 -6.15 -31.47 10.89
N LEU A 35 -6.15 -31.67 9.58
CA LEU A 35 -5.60 -32.88 8.94
C LEU A 35 -4.05 -32.90 8.91
N PHE A 36 -3.42 -31.73 8.98
CA PHE A 36 -1.93 -31.61 8.91
C PHE A 36 -1.27 -31.37 10.28
N SER A 37 -2.03 -31.14 11.35
CA SER A 37 -1.47 -30.78 12.66
C SER A 37 -0.76 -31.93 13.39
N CYS A 38 -0.89 -33.17 12.95
CA CYS A 38 -0.37 -34.33 13.68
C CYS A 38 1.10 -34.72 13.40
N ALA A 39 1.79 -34.14 12.42
CA ALA A 39 3.13 -34.59 12.04
C ALA A 39 4.16 -33.52 11.71
N PHE A 40 3.76 -32.25 11.49
CA PHE A 40 4.68 -31.19 11.07
C PHE A 40 4.27 -29.83 11.62
N GLU A 41 5.23 -29.02 12.00
CA GLU A 41 5.04 -27.62 12.34
C GLU A 41 4.74 -26.84 11.04
N VAL A 42 3.47 -26.71 10.67
CA VAL A 42 3.05 -26.00 9.46
C VAL A 42 3.00 -24.51 9.77
N LYS A 43 4.00 -23.76 9.33
CA LYS A 43 4.00 -22.31 9.40
C LYS A 43 3.20 -21.75 8.24
N VAL A 44 1.91 -21.48 8.47
CA VAL A 44 1.06 -20.85 7.44
C VAL A 44 1.42 -19.39 7.33
N ILE A 45 2.10 -19.01 6.26
CA ILE A 45 2.34 -17.60 5.93
C ILE A 45 1.21 -17.15 5.01
N ILE A 46 0.24 -16.45 5.58
CA ILE A 46 -0.82 -15.82 4.79
C ILE A 46 -0.22 -14.59 4.11
N ILE A 47 0.15 -14.72 2.85
CA ILE A 47 0.55 -13.56 2.03
C ILE A 47 -0.73 -12.84 1.60
N LYS A 48 -1.19 -11.92 2.43
CA LYS A 48 -2.28 -11.03 2.03
C LYS A 48 -1.77 -10.13 0.91
N LYS A 49 -2.33 -10.30 -0.28
CA LYS A 49 -2.05 -9.42 -1.42
C LYS A 49 -2.54 -8.01 -1.06
N MET A 50 -1.60 -7.12 -0.85
CA MET A 50 -1.87 -5.81 -0.27
C MET A 50 -1.84 -4.74 -1.35
N ASN A 51 -2.92 -3.95 -1.44
CA ASN A 51 -3.00 -2.82 -2.35
C ASN A 51 -1.98 -1.73 -1.95
N LYS A 52 -1.45 -1.04 -2.95
CA LYS A 52 -0.56 0.11 -2.78
C LYS A 52 -1.37 1.39 -3.02
N LEU A 53 -1.31 2.32 -2.10
CA LEU A 53 -2.00 3.60 -2.19
C LEU A 53 -0.99 4.70 -2.49
N ILE A 54 -1.27 5.51 -3.51
CA ILE A 54 -0.49 6.71 -3.82
C ILE A 54 -1.33 7.93 -3.52
N ILE A 55 -0.71 8.92 -2.88
CA ILE A 55 -1.32 10.20 -2.53
C ILE A 55 -0.42 11.33 -3.01
N ASP A 56 -0.98 12.23 -3.80
CA ASP A 56 -0.34 13.48 -4.20
C ASP A 56 -1.31 14.64 -3.95
N ALA A 57 -0.98 15.49 -2.99
CA ALA A 57 -1.76 16.68 -2.62
C ALA A 57 -0.90 17.95 -2.66
N VAL A 58 0.20 17.94 -3.41
CA VAL A 58 1.18 19.03 -3.40
C VAL A 58 1.03 20.01 -4.54
N LYS A 59 0.27 19.66 -5.59
CA LYS A 59 0.04 20.50 -6.78
C LYS A 59 -1.37 21.08 -6.79
N ASP A 60 -1.84 21.46 -7.97
CA ASP A 60 -3.15 22.08 -8.18
C ASP A 60 -4.32 21.15 -7.94
N ASN A 61 -4.07 19.85 -7.87
CA ASN A 61 -5.07 18.83 -7.62
C ASN A 61 -4.64 17.88 -6.50
N ILE A 62 -5.63 17.35 -5.78
CA ILE A 62 -5.44 16.23 -4.87
C ILE A 62 -5.69 14.95 -5.65
N PHE A 63 -4.67 14.11 -5.75
CA PHE A 63 -4.69 12.88 -6.53
C PHE A 63 -4.55 11.67 -5.62
N PHE A 64 -5.42 10.68 -5.82
CA PHE A 64 -5.33 9.37 -5.19
C PHE A 64 -5.25 8.29 -6.26
N MET A 65 -4.44 7.27 -6.03
CA MET A 65 -4.37 6.08 -6.88
C MET A 65 -4.17 4.84 -6.03
N ILE A 66 -4.93 3.79 -6.35
CA ILE A 66 -4.74 2.45 -5.81
C ILE A 66 -4.14 1.58 -6.91
N ILE A 67 -3.08 0.88 -6.58
CA ILE A 67 -2.46 -0.13 -7.45
C ILE A 67 -2.61 -1.47 -6.78
N ASN A 68 -3.29 -2.39 -7.45
CA ASN A 68 -3.21 -3.82 -7.16
C ASN A 68 -2.60 -4.54 -8.37
N ASP A 69 -2.36 -5.86 -8.26
CA ASP A 69 -1.61 -6.57 -9.32
C ASP A 69 -2.33 -6.61 -10.66
N ASN A 70 -3.64 -6.42 -10.70
CA ASN A 70 -4.46 -6.56 -11.91
C ASN A 70 -5.06 -5.23 -12.38
N ASN A 71 -5.27 -4.26 -11.47
CA ASN A 71 -6.01 -3.04 -11.78
C ASN A 71 -5.40 -1.83 -11.08
N THR A 72 -5.58 -0.67 -11.70
CA THR A 72 -5.30 0.63 -11.11
C THR A 72 -6.57 1.46 -11.10
N TYR A 73 -6.84 2.11 -9.96
CA TYR A 73 -7.96 3.04 -9.81
C TYR A 73 -7.40 4.39 -9.41
N SER A 74 -7.91 5.46 -10.00
CA SER A 74 -7.47 6.80 -9.65
C SER A 74 -8.63 7.78 -9.58
N VAL A 75 -8.47 8.83 -8.79
CA VAL A 75 -9.39 9.96 -8.70
C VAL A 75 -8.59 11.24 -8.46
N THR A 76 -9.11 12.33 -9.01
CA THR A 76 -8.55 13.67 -8.85
C THR A 76 -9.63 14.59 -8.30
N HIS A 77 -9.26 15.39 -7.30
CA HIS A 77 -10.11 16.44 -6.72
C HIS A 77 -9.41 17.79 -6.87
N GLU A 78 -10.19 18.87 -7.00
CA GLU A 78 -9.64 20.21 -7.00
C GLU A 78 -8.91 20.52 -5.68
N ASN A 79 -7.83 21.24 -5.81
CA ASN A 79 -7.05 21.70 -4.68
C ASN A 79 -7.71 22.96 -4.08
N SER A 80 -8.54 22.78 -3.06
CA SER A 80 -9.18 23.85 -2.34
C SER A 80 -8.99 23.69 -0.83
N LYS A 81 -9.14 24.78 -0.07
CA LYS A 81 -9.06 24.73 1.39
C LYS A 81 -10.01 23.66 1.97
N ASN A 82 -11.24 23.61 1.48
CA ASN A 82 -12.22 22.63 1.92
C ASN A 82 -11.79 21.19 1.66
N ASN A 83 -11.17 20.92 0.51
CA ASN A 83 -10.72 19.58 0.15
C ASN A 83 -9.51 19.15 0.98
N TYR A 84 -8.61 20.07 1.35
CA TYR A 84 -7.53 19.74 2.29
C TYR A 84 -8.04 19.40 3.69
N GLU A 85 -9.01 20.13 4.20
CA GLU A 85 -9.63 19.84 5.50
C GLU A 85 -10.38 18.51 5.50
N LYS A 86 -10.93 18.12 4.34
CA LYS A 86 -11.66 16.87 4.14
C LYS A 86 -10.80 15.74 3.54
N LEU A 87 -9.48 15.89 3.48
CA LEU A 87 -8.59 14.94 2.79
C LEU A 87 -8.84 13.48 3.20
N ILE A 88 -8.98 13.23 4.50
CA ILE A 88 -9.23 11.87 5.00
C ILE A 88 -10.62 11.35 4.58
N ILE A 89 -11.62 12.21 4.51
CA ILE A 89 -12.98 11.84 4.07
C ILE A 89 -12.95 11.50 2.59
N LEU A 90 -12.28 12.30 1.76
CA LEU A 90 -12.11 12.04 0.33
C LEU A 90 -11.39 10.71 0.10
N LEU A 91 -10.33 10.44 0.86
CA LEU A 91 -9.61 9.18 0.81
C LEU A 91 -10.49 7.98 1.17
N ILE A 92 -11.24 8.07 2.28
CA ILE A 92 -12.13 6.99 2.71
C ILE A 92 -13.23 6.74 1.66
N ASN A 93 -13.81 7.79 1.09
CA ASN A 93 -14.82 7.67 0.04
C ASN A 93 -14.22 7.00 -1.22
N PHE A 94 -13.01 7.39 -1.62
CA PHE A 94 -12.32 6.77 -2.74
C PHE A 94 -12.07 5.27 -2.52
N LEU A 95 -11.63 4.88 -1.31
CA LEU A 95 -11.46 3.47 -0.95
C LEU A 95 -12.80 2.71 -1.02
N LYS A 96 -13.86 3.26 -0.40
CA LYS A 96 -15.20 2.65 -0.40
C LYS A 96 -15.77 2.46 -1.81
N ASN A 97 -15.61 3.44 -2.68
CA ASN A 97 -16.06 3.36 -4.08
C ASN A 97 -15.38 2.22 -4.85
N ASN A 98 -14.21 1.79 -4.39
CA ASN A 98 -13.48 0.65 -4.96
C ASN A 98 -13.64 -0.64 -4.11
N ASN A 99 -14.64 -0.70 -3.23
CA ASN A 99 -14.89 -1.83 -2.31
C ASN A 99 -13.70 -2.19 -1.43
N LEU A 100 -12.93 -1.19 -1.00
CA LEU A 100 -11.75 -1.34 -0.15
C LEU A 100 -11.91 -0.59 1.17
N GLY A 101 -11.26 -1.10 2.20
CA GLY A 101 -11.04 -0.40 3.45
C GLY A 101 -9.56 -0.04 3.63
N ILE A 102 -9.29 0.83 4.60
CA ILE A 102 -7.90 1.22 4.91
C ILE A 102 -7.04 0.00 5.33
N SER A 103 -7.64 -1.03 5.90
CA SER A 103 -6.95 -2.27 6.30
C SER A 103 -6.56 -3.17 5.11
N ASP A 104 -7.05 -2.87 3.91
CA ASP A 104 -6.68 -3.59 2.68
C ASP A 104 -5.48 -2.95 1.97
N ILE A 105 -4.97 -1.84 2.52
CA ILE A 105 -3.79 -1.14 2.03
C ILE A 105 -2.56 -1.70 2.75
N GLY A 106 -1.57 -2.14 1.97
CA GLY A 106 -0.31 -2.68 2.48
C GLY A 106 0.79 -1.64 2.63
N SER A 107 0.80 -0.66 1.74
CA SER A 107 1.78 0.41 1.79
C SER A 107 1.23 1.69 1.16
N ILE A 108 1.69 2.83 1.66
CA ILE A 108 1.27 4.15 1.21
C ILE A 108 2.48 4.91 0.66
N TYR A 109 2.32 5.50 -0.50
CA TYR A 109 3.31 6.34 -1.17
C TYR A 109 2.77 7.75 -1.26
N ILE A 110 3.48 8.70 -0.65
CA ILE A 110 2.98 10.07 -0.53
C ILE A 110 4.01 11.07 -1.08
N ASN A 111 3.51 12.00 -1.90
CA ASN A 111 4.34 13.09 -2.39
C ASN A 111 4.61 14.08 -1.25
N ARG A 112 5.91 14.30 -0.95
CA ARG A 112 6.39 15.20 0.12
C ARG A 112 6.71 16.62 -0.36
N GLY A 113 6.41 16.92 -1.61
CA GLY A 113 6.71 18.21 -2.25
C GLY A 113 7.82 18.13 -3.32
N PRO A 114 8.16 19.24 -3.90
CA PRO A 114 7.75 20.62 -3.57
C PRO A 114 6.34 20.96 -4.07
N GLY A 115 5.66 21.88 -3.38
CA GLY A 115 4.35 22.38 -3.76
C GLY A 115 3.59 23.07 -2.63
N SER A 116 2.27 22.96 -2.63
CA SER A 116 1.39 23.60 -1.64
C SER A 116 1.77 23.23 -0.20
N PHE A 117 2.08 24.23 0.61
CA PHE A 117 2.40 24.03 2.02
C PHE A 117 1.26 23.32 2.79
N ALA A 118 0.01 23.76 2.58
CA ALA A 118 -1.14 23.18 3.22
C ALA A 118 -1.35 21.71 2.78
N GLY A 119 -1.21 21.43 1.47
CA GLY A 119 -1.32 20.07 0.93
C GLY A 119 -0.27 19.12 1.49
N ILE A 120 1.00 19.53 1.48
CA ILE A 120 2.11 18.75 2.05
C ILE A 120 1.85 18.45 3.53
N ARG A 121 1.53 19.48 4.32
CA ARG A 121 1.33 19.33 5.77
C ARG A 121 0.16 18.42 6.09
N ASN A 122 -1.00 18.65 5.48
CA ASN A 122 -2.21 17.89 5.77
C ASN A 122 -2.08 16.43 5.31
N SER A 123 -1.52 16.19 4.13
CA SER A 123 -1.33 14.83 3.63
C SER A 123 -0.34 14.04 4.48
N LEU A 124 0.81 14.61 4.83
CA LEU A 124 1.81 13.95 5.68
C LEU A 124 1.30 13.68 7.10
N SER A 125 0.55 14.61 7.70
CA SER A 125 -0.05 14.41 9.03
C SER A 125 -1.12 13.32 9.00
N THR A 126 -1.95 13.28 7.96
CA THR A 126 -2.97 12.23 7.75
C THR A 126 -2.31 10.85 7.68
N ILE A 127 -1.26 10.70 6.88
CA ILE A 127 -0.57 9.40 6.75
C ILE A 127 0.14 9.00 8.04
N LYS A 128 0.72 9.96 8.75
CA LYS A 128 1.31 9.68 10.07
C LYS A 128 0.26 9.13 11.04
N ALA A 129 -0.94 9.73 11.08
CA ALA A 129 -2.04 9.24 11.91
C ALA A 129 -2.49 7.82 11.50
N ILE A 130 -2.64 7.55 10.19
CA ILE A 130 -2.96 6.21 9.69
C ILE A 130 -1.90 5.19 10.10
N HIS A 131 -0.61 5.51 9.95
CA HIS A 131 0.48 4.64 10.37
C HIS A 131 0.44 4.35 11.88
N MET A 132 0.18 5.35 12.71
CA MET A 132 0.10 5.16 14.17
C MET A 132 -1.03 4.21 14.57
N ILE A 133 -2.17 4.27 13.90
CA ILE A 133 -3.36 3.47 14.23
C ILE A 133 -3.32 2.08 13.57
N LYS A 134 -2.96 2.02 12.29
CA LYS A 134 -3.08 0.81 11.46
C LYS A 134 -1.75 0.11 11.20
N LYS A 135 -0.63 0.70 11.59
CA LYS A 135 0.74 0.18 11.34
C LYS A 135 1.06 -0.06 9.87
N ILE A 136 0.38 0.66 8.96
CA ILE A 136 0.66 0.59 7.53
C ILE A 136 1.94 1.36 7.24
N ASP A 137 2.90 0.74 6.57
CA ASP A 137 4.14 1.39 6.17
C ASP A 137 3.90 2.45 5.09
N TYR A 138 4.62 3.56 5.17
CA TYR A 138 4.55 4.61 4.17
C TYR A 138 5.94 5.06 3.68
N TYR A 139 5.96 5.58 2.45
CA TYR A 139 7.14 6.11 1.78
C TYR A 139 6.86 7.53 1.32
N CYS A 140 7.67 8.48 1.78
CA CYS A 140 7.60 9.87 1.33
C CYS A 140 8.52 10.07 0.14
N PHE A 141 7.97 10.34 -1.04
CA PHE A 141 8.73 10.58 -2.26
C PHE A 141 8.60 12.03 -2.73
N SER A 142 9.54 12.47 -3.53
CA SER A 142 9.46 13.64 -4.40
C SER A 142 9.84 13.19 -5.81
N PHE A 143 9.24 13.77 -6.84
CA PHE A 143 9.67 13.48 -8.21
C PHE A 143 11.15 13.81 -8.44
N LYS A 144 11.71 14.75 -7.66
CA LYS A 144 13.14 15.08 -7.69
C LYS A 144 14.05 13.98 -7.11
N ASP A 145 13.52 13.06 -6.33
CA ASP A 145 14.29 11.93 -5.80
C ASP A 145 14.65 10.92 -6.91
N PHE A 146 13.89 10.92 -8.01
CA PHE A 146 14.03 9.99 -9.13
C PHE A 146 14.83 10.60 -10.29
N LYS A 147 15.96 11.21 -9.98
CA LYS A 147 16.86 11.78 -10.99
C LYS A 147 17.25 10.71 -12.02
N ASN A 148 17.25 11.11 -13.32
CA ASN A 148 17.60 10.27 -14.46
C ASN A 148 16.57 9.19 -14.85
N GLU A 149 15.35 9.17 -14.27
CA GLU A 149 14.26 8.35 -14.79
C GLU A 149 13.51 9.11 -15.89
N ILE A 150 13.33 8.45 -17.03
CA ILE A 150 12.66 9.03 -18.20
C ILE A 150 11.13 8.91 -18.08
N ASP A 151 10.65 7.81 -17.48
CA ASP A 151 9.22 7.50 -17.37
C ASP A 151 8.78 7.51 -15.90
N ILE A 152 8.52 8.71 -15.36
CA ILE A 152 8.00 8.87 -14.00
C ILE A 152 6.48 8.98 -14.05
N LYS A 153 5.80 7.84 -14.05
CA LYS A 153 4.35 7.71 -13.89
C LYS A 153 4.01 7.30 -12.45
N TYR A 154 2.80 7.63 -12.01
CA TYR A 154 2.36 7.25 -10.65
C TYR A 154 2.40 5.74 -10.43
N GLU A 155 2.06 4.94 -11.45
CA GLU A 155 2.11 3.47 -11.40
C GLU A 155 3.52 2.94 -11.06
N ASN A 156 4.55 3.66 -11.47
CA ASN A 156 5.95 3.29 -11.27
C ASN A 156 6.50 3.72 -9.90
N ILE A 157 5.81 4.60 -9.15
CA ILE A 157 6.29 5.14 -7.87
C ILE A 157 6.71 4.04 -6.87
N PRO A 158 5.94 2.96 -6.66
CA PRO A 158 6.36 1.92 -5.72
C PRO A 158 7.69 1.27 -6.12
N ARG A 159 7.88 0.99 -7.41
CA ARG A 159 9.12 0.43 -7.95
C ARG A 159 10.28 1.43 -7.82
N LEU A 160 10.04 2.70 -8.12
CA LEU A 160 11.05 3.75 -8.00
C LEU A 160 11.48 3.98 -6.55
N CYS A 161 10.54 4.01 -5.61
CA CYS A 161 10.86 4.10 -4.18
C CYS A 161 11.78 2.96 -3.72
N SER A 162 11.55 1.75 -4.20
CA SER A 162 12.43 0.60 -3.92
C SER A 162 13.78 0.73 -4.63
N LYS A 163 13.81 1.11 -5.92
CA LYS A 163 15.04 1.30 -6.71
C LYS A 163 15.97 2.34 -6.08
N PHE A 164 15.41 3.45 -5.60
CA PHE A 164 16.17 4.54 -4.98
C PHE A 164 16.30 4.41 -3.45
N ASN A 165 15.96 3.27 -2.88
CA ASN A 165 16.08 2.93 -1.46
C ASN A 165 15.49 4.00 -0.53
N LEU A 166 14.30 4.53 -0.86
CA LEU A 166 13.63 5.49 0.00
C LEU A 166 13.28 4.85 1.35
N LYS A 167 13.64 5.54 2.44
CA LYS A 167 13.40 5.05 3.79
C LYS A 167 11.89 5.05 4.11
N LYS A 168 11.42 3.94 4.63
CA LYS A 168 10.04 3.81 5.10
C LYS A 168 9.82 4.56 6.43
N ASN A 169 8.60 5.03 6.62
CA ASN A 169 8.11 5.65 7.86
C ASN A 169 8.89 6.91 8.28
N LEU A 170 9.58 7.54 7.32
CA LEU A 170 10.33 8.78 7.52
C LEU A 170 9.60 9.95 6.86
N ILE A 171 9.15 10.92 7.67
CA ILE A 171 8.60 12.18 7.19
C ILE A 171 9.74 13.18 7.01
N LYS A 172 9.93 13.63 5.77
CA LYS A 172 10.89 14.68 5.42
C LYS A 172 10.22 15.60 4.37
N PRO A 173 9.44 16.60 4.79
CA PRO A 173 8.78 17.50 3.86
C PRO A 173 9.80 18.28 3.05
N TYR A 174 9.44 18.64 1.82
CA TYR A 174 10.26 19.43 0.93
C TYR A 174 9.51 20.69 0.54
N TYR A 175 9.93 21.82 1.10
CA TYR A 175 9.39 23.14 0.78
C TYR A 175 10.39 23.88 -0.12
N ILE A 176 9.87 24.71 -1.03
CA ILE A 176 10.66 25.71 -1.76
C ILE A 176 10.42 27.03 -1.05
N SER A 177 11.47 27.65 -0.57
CA SER A 177 11.49 29.05 -0.13
C SER A 177 11.54 29.97 -1.35
#